data_aaa799128dc92a26a8bda66043222eb2
#
_entry.id   aaa799128dc92a26a8bda66043222eb2
#
_cell.length_a   1.000
_cell.length_b   1.000
_cell.length_c   1.000
_cell.angle_alpha   90.00
_cell.angle_beta   90.00
_cell.angle_gamma   90.00
#
_symmetry.space_group_name_H-M   'P 1'
#
loop_
_entity.id
_entity.type
_entity.pdbx_description
1 polymer ?
#
loop_
_entity_poly.entity_id
_entity_poly.type
_entity_poly.pdbx_seq_one_letter_code
_entity_poly.pdbx_strand_id
1 'polypeptide(L)'
;MEYSRPQFPEPVPTGTQLVVLPFLAAVEGLITSCAEGDAVRVTMHRIMAREQHRYIQQICEYLGQGFDRSLQSAGRLFPQQTGLMGKAIEDQKVFRTKPYESLDTLKNDLKADLTDTGSSKSVEQSAVSFLSVPFVGADGQTVLVLYVDSYRFNHFADDTLVENTINMCRGFCRMLDWLTEDKPLENLRNFLTPEKDFKPGKPTAFDRLQFSFPSEVPKFKSLRSFNFEMTSV
;
A
#
# COMPACT_ATOMS: atom_id res chain seq x y z
N MET A 1 2.94 -24.14 -1.32
CA MET A 1 3.85 -23.52 -2.31
C MET A 1 4.54 -22.36 -1.63
N GLU A 2 5.82 -22.47 -1.37
CA GLU A 2 6.61 -21.36 -0.87
C GLU A 2 6.52 -20.20 -1.88
N TYR A 3 6.10 -19.04 -1.40
CA TYR A 3 6.33 -17.80 -2.12
C TYR A 3 7.84 -17.69 -2.29
N SER A 4 8.36 -18.00 -3.47
CA SER A 4 9.74 -17.67 -3.78
C SER A 4 9.83 -16.15 -3.76
N ARG A 5 10.36 -15.61 -2.65
CA ARG A 5 10.76 -14.20 -2.58
C ARG A 5 11.67 -13.95 -3.77
N PRO A 6 11.51 -12.85 -4.52
CA PRO A 6 12.54 -12.44 -5.43
C PRO A 6 13.84 -12.42 -4.62
N GLN A 7 14.86 -13.10 -5.10
CA GLN A 7 16.15 -13.22 -4.39
C GLN A 7 16.81 -11.85 -4.17
N PHE A 8 16.39 -10.83 -4.93
CA PHE A 8 16.84 -9.45 -4.80
C PHE A 8 15.66 -8.51 -4.99
N PRO A 9 15.34 -7.66 -3.99
CA PRO A 9 14.37 -6.59 -4.19
C PRO A 9 14.90 -5.64 -5.29
N GLU A 10 14.03 -5.19 -6.16
CA GLU A 10 14.40 -4.21 -7.18
C GLU A 10 14.73 -2.86 -6.52
N PRO A 11 15.85 -2.20 -6.88
CA PRO A 11 16.23 -0.97 -6.21
C PRO A 11 15.17 0.13 -6.40
N VAL A 12 14.76 0.73 -5.31
CA VAL A 12 13.93 1.93 -5.33
C VAL A 12 14.85 3.15 -5.29
N PRO A 13 14.69 4.14 -6.19
CA PRO A 13 15.51 5.35 -6.17
C PRO A 13 15.47 6.04 -4.82
N THR A 14 16.64 6.41 -4.29
CA THR A 14 16.78 7.06 -2.98
C THR A 14 15.95 8.35 -2.89
N GLY A 15 15.89 9.14 -3.97
CA GLY A 15 15.08 10.35 -4.02
C GLY A 15 13.59 10.06 -3.80
N THR A 16 13.08 8.97 -4.36
CA THR A 16 11.69 8.53 -4.15
C THR A 16 11.44 8.17 -2.68
N GLN A 17 12.37 7.46 -2.04
CA GLN A 17 12.27 7.11 -0.63
C GLN A 17 12.30 8.34 0.26
N LEU A 18 13.22 9.29 0.00
CA LEU A 18 13.35 10.54 0.76
C LEU A 18 12.09 11.42 0.70
N VAL A 19 11.38 11.40 -0.40
CA VAL A 19 10.11 12.15 -0.54
C VAL A 19 8.97 11.47 0.22
N VAL A 20 8.95 10.15 0.24
CA VAL A 20 7.85 9.36 0.83
C VAL A 20 8.02 9.19 2.34
N LEU A 21 9.24 9.01 2.86
CA LEU A 21 9.50 8.73 4.26
C LEU A 21 8.92 9.76 5.25
N PRO A 22 9.07 11.10 5.05
CA PRO A 22 8.47 12.07 5.96
C PRO A 22 6.95 12.00 6.02
N PHE A 23 6.32 11.71 4.87
CA PHE A 23 4.88 11.51 4.81
C PHE A 23 4.46 10.26 5.59
N LEU A 24 5.15 9.13 5.40
CA LEU A 24 4.86 7.90 6.14
C LEU A 24 5.05 8.07 7.64
N ALA A 25 6.09 8.80 8.07
CA ALA A 25 6.32 9.10 9.48
C ALA A 25 5.19 9.96 10.07
N ALA A 26 4.68 10.93 9.30
CA ALA A 26 3.55 11.74 9.74
C ALA A 26 2.24 10.93 9.83
N VAL A 27 2.00 10.02 8.88
CA VAL A 27 0.84 9.10 8.92
C VAL A 27 0.96 8.14 10.11
N GLU A 28 2.13 7.56 10.34
CA GLU A 28 2.38 6.68 11.49
C GLU A 28 2.12 7.42 12.80
N GLY A 29 2.67 8.63 12.96
CA GLY A 29 2.46 9.47 14.13
C GLY A 29 0.99 9.86 14.35
N LEU A 30 0.22 10.14 13.27
CA LEU A 30 -1.22 10.38 13.37
C LEU A 30 -1.96 9.15 13.91
N ILE A 31 -1.67 7.98 13.36
CA ILE A 31 -2.39 6.75 13.70
C ILE A 31 -2.03 6.29 15.12
N THR A 32 -0.77 6.38 15.51
CA THR A 32 -0.31 5.96 16.85
C THR A 32 -0.65 6.97 17.94
N SER A 33 -0.77 8.27 17.63
CA SER A 33 -1.18 9.29 18.60
C SER A 33 -2.60 9.07 19.15
N CYS A 34 -3.44 8.36 18.41
CA CYS A 34 -4.81 8.03 18.81
C CYS A 34 -4.90 6.82 19.75
N ALA A 35 -3.80 6.07 19.96
CA ALA A 35 -3.79 4.88 20.78
C ALA A 35 -2.36 4.53 21.24
N GLU A 36 -2.07 4.75 22.51
CA GLU A 36 -0.77 4.40 23.10
C GLU A 36 -0.50 2.89 23.01
N GLY A 37 0.69 2.52 22.52
CA GLY A 37 1.21 1.15 22.57
C GLY A 37 0.81 0.24 21.42
N ASP A 38 0.09 0.73 20.41
CA ASP A 38 -0.34 -0.11 19.30
C ASP A 38 0.77 -0.30 18.25
N ALA A 39 1.02 -1.56 17.91
CA ALA A 39 1.91 -1.89 16.81
C ALA A 39 1.21 -1.63 15.47
N VAL A 40 1.63 -0.58 14.79
CA VAL A 40 1.15 -0.17 13.47
C VAL A 40 2.29 -0.24 12.47
N ARG A 41 2.02 -0.72 11.26
CA ARG A 41 2.96 -0.67 10.14
C ARG A 41 2.39 0.18 9.02
N VAL A 42 3.18 1.14 8.58
CA VAL A 42 2.82 2.04 7.48
C VAL A 42 3.84 1.91 6.36
N THR A 43 3.37 1.76 5.13
CA THR A 43 4.23 1.75 3.95
C THR A 43 3.52 2.31 2.73
N MET A 44 4.30 2.73 1.75
CA MET A 44 3.82 3.18 0.44
C MET A 44 4.29 2.22 -0.64
N HIS A 45 3.39 1.95 -1.57
CA HIS A 45 3.69 1.15 -2.75
C HIS A 45 3.45 1.99 -4.01
N ARG A 46 4.24 1.75 -5.05
CA ARG A 46 4.02 2.30 -6.39
C ARG A 46 3.54 1.22 -7.34
N ILE A 47 2.79 1.64 -8.36
CA ILE A 47 2.40 0.75 -9.43
C ILE A 47 3.54 0.71 -10.45
N MET A 48 3.96 -0.51 -10.78
CA MET A 48 4.95 -0.80 -11.80
C MET A 48 4.26 -1.45 -12.99
N ALA A 49 4.66 -1.10 -14.20
CA ALA A 49 4.16 -1.74 -15.41
C ALA A 49 5.32 -2.36 -16.19
N ARG A 50 5.14 -3.60 -16.65
CA ARG A 50 6.04 -4.26 -17.58
C ARG A 50 5.21 -5.01 -18.60
N GLU A 51 5.44 -4.71 -19.87
CA GLU A 51 4.65 -5.27 -20.96
C GLU A 51 3.14 -5.07 -20.70
N GLN A 52 2.40 -6.16 -20.55
CA GLN A 52 0.95 -6.15 -20.26
C GLN A 52 0.62 -6.39 -18.77
N HIS A 53 1.64 -6.50 -17.90
CA HIS A 53 1.46 -6.82 -16.49
C HIS A 53 1.75 -5.63 -15.60
N ARG A 54 0.96 -5.50 -14.54
CA ARG A 54 1.16 -4.50 -13.49
C ARG A 54 1.52 -5.18 -12.18
N TYR A 55 2.42 -4.53 -11.45
CA TYR A 55 2.94 -4.99 -10.16
C TYR A 55 2.84 -3.87 -9.14
N ILE A 56 2.86 -4.23 -7.88
CA ILE A 56 2.93 -3.31 -6.76
C ILE A 56 4.33 -3.41 -6.17
N GLN A 57 5.09 -2.32 -6.13
CA GLN A 57 6.41 -2.28 -5.52
C GLN A 57 6.39 -1.48 -4.23
N GLN A 58 6.90 -2.07 -3.15
CA GLN A 58 7.10 -1.39 -1.89
C GLN A 58 8.22 -0.35 -2.02
N ILE A 59 7.91 0.93 -1.76
CA ILE A 59 8.87 2.05 -1.92
C ILE A 59 9.86 2.10 -0.77
N CYS A 60 9.37 2.00 0.47
CA CYS A 60 10.14 2.10 1.69
C CYS A 60 9.94 0.87 2.56
N GLU A 61 10.87 0.66 3.51
CA GLU A 61 10.60 -0.25 4.62
C GLU A 61 9.33 0.17 5.37
N TYR A 62 8.73 -0.76 6.09
CA TYR A 62 7.62 -0.41 6.97
C TYR A 62 8.11 0.52 8.09
N LEU A 63 7.39 1.62 8.30
CA LEU A 63 7.52 2.44 9.49
C LEU A 63 6.56 1.92 10.57
N GLY A 64 6.99 1.97 11.82
CA GLY A 64 6.21 1.55 12.98
C GLY A 64 7.03 0.75 13.99
N GLN A 65 6.44 0.50 15.15
CA GLN A 65 7.10 -0.19 16.26
C GLN A 65 6.64 -1.65 16.39
N GLY A 66 7.50 -2.49 17.00
CA GLY A 66 7.12 -3.85 17.39
C GLY A 66 7.21 -4.93 16.33
N PHE A 67 7.87 -4.68 15.19
CA PHE A 67 7.97 -5.64 14.09
C PHE A 67 9.41 -6.10 13.80
N ASP A 68 9.52 -7.34 13.35
CA ASP A 68 10.77 -7.86 12.81
C ASP A 68 11.10 -7.18 11.47
N ARG A 69 12.11 -6.32 11.48
CA ARG A 69 12.58 -5.58 10.30
C ARG A 69 13.21 -6.47 9.23
N SER A 70 13.64 -7.69 9.57
CA SER A 70 14.32 -8.60 8.62
C SER A 70 13.44 -9.00 7.43
N LEU A 71 12.12 -8.86 7.52
CA LEU A 71 11.15 -9.26 6.51
C LEU A 71 10.61 -8.09 5.67
N GLN A 72 11.16 -6.87 5.81
CA GLN A 72 10.46 -5.64 5.45
C GLN A 72 11.23 -4.74 4.47
N SER A 73 12.09 -5.32 3.64
CA SER A 73 12.93 -4.54 2.72
C SER A 73 12.11 -3.79 1.65
N ALA A 74 12.53 -2.55 1.39
CA ALA A 74 12.09 -1.78 0.21
C ALA A 74 12.38 -2.56 -1.07
N GLY A 75 11.63 -2.28 -2.13
CA GLY A 75 11.80 -2.93 -3.44
C GLY A 75 11.04 -4.25 -3.60
N ARG A 76 10.35 -4.76 -2.57
CA ARG A 76 9.53 -5.96 -2.69
C ARG A 76 8.41 -5.75 -3.71
N LEU A 77 8.20 -6.80 -4.53
CA LEU A 77 7.20 -6.80 -5.59
C LEU A 77 6.06 -7.75 -5.25
N PHE A 78 4.86 -7.31 -5.58
CA PHE A 78 3.63 -8.07 -5.39
C PHE A 78 2.82 -8.04 -6.69
N PRO A 79 2.05 -9.10 -7.02
CA PRO A 79 1.05 -9.01 -8.08
C PRO A 79 0.07 -7.86 -7.81
N GLN A 80 -0.41 -7.19 -8.86
CA GLN A 80 -1.34 -6.07 -8.69
C GLN A 80 -2.61 -6.47 -7.91
N GLN A 81 -3.07 -7.70 -8.07
CA GLN A 81 -4.27 -8.23 -7.42
C GLN A 81 -4.04 -8.66 -5.96
N THR A 82 -2.93 -8.27 -5.34
CA THR A 82 -2.59 -8.73 -3.99
C THR A 82 -3.45 -8.05 -2.93
N GLY A 83 -4.32 -8.83 -2.30
CA GLY A 83 -5.05 -8.46 -1.08
C GLY A 83 -5.82 -7.15 -1.16
N LEU A 84 -5.87 -6.45 -0.04
CA LEU A 84 -6.58 -5.16 0.10
C LEU A 84 -6.01 -4.08 -0.84
N MET A 85 -4.70 -4.10 -1.09
CA MET A 85 -4.05 -3.15 -2.00
C MET A 85 -4.55 -3.35 -3.43
N GLY A 86 -4.59 -4.61 -3.90
CA GLY A 86 -5.07 -4.93 -5.25
C GLY A 86 -6.50 -4.46 -5.47
N LYS A 87 -7.36 -4.70 -4.48
CA LYS A 87 -8.76 -4.25 -4.53
C LYS A 87 -8.88 -2.73 -4.55
N ALA A 88 -8.09 -2.04 -3.73
CA ALA A 88 -8.06 -0.58 -3.71
C ALA A 88 -7.60 0.02 -5.05
N ILE A 89 -6.62 -0.62 -5.70
CA ILE A 89 -6.12 -0.20 -7.02
C ILE A 89 -7.20 -0.39 -8.09
N GLU A 90 -7.83 -1.55 -8.12
CA GLU A 90 -8.82 -1.93 -9.13
C GLU A 90 -10.07 -1.07 -9.05
N ASP A 91 -10.64 -0.93 -7.86
CA ASP A 91 -11.89 -0.20 -7.64
C ASP A 91 -11.66 1.31 -7.49
N GLN A 92 -10.41 1.77 -7.33
CA GLN A 92 -10.06 3.16 -7.00
C GLN A 92 -10.84 3.69 -5.79
N LYS A 93 -10.93 2.87 -4.75
CA LYS A 93 -11.62 3.18 -3.50
C LYS A 93 -10.72 2.93 -2.31
N VAL A 94 -10.99 3.67 -1.24
CA VAL A 94 -10.37 3.38 0.05
C VAL A 94 -11.01 2.12 0.62
N PHE A 95 -10.19 1.18 1.04
CA PHE A 95 -10.62 -0.03 1.72
C PHE A 95 -10.04 -0.11 3.12
N ARG A 96 -10.84 -0.57 4.05
CA ARG A 96 -10.44 -0.88 5.42
C ARG A 96 -11.04 -2.22 5.87
N THR A 97 -10.50 -2.77 6.94
CA THR A 97 -11.17 -3.87 7.63
C THR A 97 -12.54 -3.41 8.11
N LYS A 98 -13.59 -4.18 7.82
CA LYS A 98 -14.94 -3.88 8.35
C LYS A 98 -14.93 -3.93 9.88
N PRO A 99 -15.78 -3.16 10.57
CA PRO A 99 -15.97 -3.31 11.99
C PRO A 99 -16.50 -4.71 12.34
N TYR A 100 -15.91 -5.34 13.34
CA TYR A 100 -16.33 -6.64 13.86
C TYR A 100 -16.85 -6.49 15.30
N GLU A 101 -17.85 -7.29 15.65
CA GLU A 101 -18.39 -7.34 17.02
C GLU A 101 -17.44 -8.03 18.00
N SER A 102 -16.64 -8.98 17.50
CA SER A 102 -15.66 -9.70 18.33
C SER A 102 -14.38 -10.02 17.56
N LEU A 103 -13.29 -10.13 18.33
CA LEU A 103 -11.99 -10.57 17.79
C LEU A 103 -12.05 -12.00 17.25
N ASP A 104 -12.86 -12.86 17.84
CA ASP A 104 -12.97 -14.26 17.40
C ASP A 104 -13.63 -14.36 16.03
N THR A 105 -14.67 -13.59 15.76
CA THR A 105 -15.30 -13.53 14.43
C THR A 105 -14.33 -13.03 13.39
N LEU A 106 -13.58 -11.97 13.69
CA LEU A 106 -12.54 -11.45 12.81
C LEU A 106 -11.45 -12.50 12.54
N LYS A 107 -10.97 -13.19 13.58
CA LYS A 107 -9.94 -14.24 13.43
C LYS A 107 -10.43 -15.42 12.58
N ASN A 108 -11.71 -15.78 12.67
CA ASN A 108 -12.30 -16.82 11.84
C ASN A 108 -12.34 -16.43 10.35
N ASP A 109 -12.78 -15.20 10.05
CA ASP A 109 -12.77 -14.68 8.68
C ASP A 109 -11.34 -14.58 8.14
N LEU A 110 -10.39 -14.06 8.93
CA LEU A 110 -8.98 -13.97 8.55
C LEU A 110 -8.37 -15.36 8.30
N LYS A 111 -8.69 -16.36 9.13
CA LYS A 111 -8.24 -17.74 8.95
C LYS A 111 -8.78 -18.33 7.65
N ALA A 112 -10.05 -18.09 7.34
CA ALA A 112 -10.66 -18.56 6.10
C ALA A 112 -9.96 -17.91 4.88
N ASP A 113 -9.76 -16.59 4.88
CA ASP A 113 -9.08 -15.88 3.80
C ASP A 113 -7.62 -16.34 3.64
N LEU A 114 -6.87 -16.54 4.74
CA LEU A 114 -5.50 -17.05 4.67
C LEU A 114 -5.45 -18.49 4.13
N THR A 115 -6.42 -19.33 4.48
CA THR A 115 -6.53 -20.70 3.96
C THR A 115 -6.82 -20.67 2.47
N ASP A 116 -7.76 -19.85 2.03
CA ASP A 116 -8.14 -19.71 0.61
C ASP A 116 -6.96 -19.20 -0.24
N THR A 117 -6.08 -18.36 0.35
CA THR A 117 -4.88 -17.86 -0.33
C THR A 117 -3.68 -18.81 -0.24
N GLY A 118 -3.78 -19.89 0.53
CA GLY A 118 -2.67 -20.83 0.77
C GLY A 118 -1.54 -20.22 1.61
N SER A 119 -1.84 -19.24 2.46
CA SER A 119 -0.85 -18.62 3.36
C SER A 119 -0.47 -19.57 4.49
N SER A 120 0.84 -19.69 4.77
CA SER A 120 1.36 -20.43 5.91
C SER A 120 1.43 -19.64 7.22
N LYS A 121 1.03 -18.36 7.21
CA LYS A 121 1.03 -17.52 8.42
C LYS A 121 -0.04 -17.98 9.39
N SER A 122 0.32 -18.06 10.68
CA SER A 122 -0.67 -18.25 11.73
C SER A 122 -1.47 -16.96 11.94
N VAL A 123 -2.73 -17.12 12.32
CA VAL A 123 -3.62 -15.96 12.60
C VAL A 123 -3.11 -15.13 13.77
N GLU A 124 -2.45 -15.77 14.75
CA GLU A 124 -1.87 -15.08 15.91
C GLU A 124 -0.71 -14.15 15.55
N GLN A 125 -0.04 -14.42 14.44
CA GLN A 125 1.09 -13.61 13.92
C GLN A 125 0.66 -12.59 12.87
N SER A 126 -0.63 -12.48 12.60
CA SER A 126 -1.17 -11.60 11.57
C SER A 126 -1.71 -10.31 12.16
N ALA A 127 -1.48 -9.19 11.50
CA ALA A 127 -2.25 -7.99 11.75
C ALA A 127 -3.75 -8.29 11.56
N VAL A 128 -4.59 -7.61 12.31
CA VAL A 128 -6.04 -7.85 12.33
C VAL A 128 -6.85 -6.64 11.84
N SER A 129 -6.21 -5.52 11.60
CA SER A 129 -6.86 -4.32 11.08
C SER A 129 -6.03 -3.72 9.95
N PHE A 130 -6.66 -3.36 8.85
CA PHE A 130 -6.01 -2.94 7.62
C PHE A 130 -6.66 -1.70 7.04
N LEU A 131 -5.85 -0.82 6.41
CA LEU A 131 -6.30 0.33 5.65
C LEU A 131 -5.48 0.42 4.36
N SER A 132 -6.15 0.61 3.23
CA SER A 132 -5.53 0.81 1.92
C SER A 132 -6.13 2.04 1.24
N VAL A 133 -5.28 3.02 0.90
CA VAL A 133 -5.67 4.27 0.27
C VAL A 133 -4.97 4.39 -1.08
N PRO A 134 -5.69 4.26 -2.20
CA PRO A 134 -5.12 4.44 -3.53
C PRO A 134 -4.99 5.92 -3.87
N PHE A 135 -3.94 6.27 -4.62
CA PHE A 135 -3.70 7.61 -5.15
C PHE A 135 -3.88 7.56 -6.66
N VAL A 136 -4.80 8.35 -7.16
CA VAL A 136 -5.15 8.36 -8.58
C VAL A 136 -4.42 9.50 -9.28
N GLY A 137 -3.73 9.18 -10.36
CA GLY A 137 -3.04 10.14 -11.21
C GLY A 137 -3.98 11.01 -12.04
N ALA A 138 -3.45 12.06 -12.63
CA ALA A 138 -4.21 12.97 -13.49
C ALA A 138 -4.77 12.30 -14.76
N ASP A 139 -4.25 11.14 -15.12
CA ASP A 139 -4.72 10.27 -16.21
C ASP A 139 -5.80 9.27 -15.76
N GLY A 140 -6.26 9.36 -14.52
CA GLY A 140 -7.28 8.48 -13.96
C GLY A 140 -6.77 7.09 -13.58
N GLN A 141 -5.45 6.84 -13.61
CA GLN A 141 -4.88 5.57 -13.19
C GLN A 141 -4.35 5.65 -11.75
N THR A 142 -4.47 4.55 -11.00
CA THR A 142 -3.80 4.47 -9.70
C THR A 142 -2.29 4.44 -9.90
N VAL A 143 -1.57 5.31 -9.19
CA VAL A 143 -0.10 5.44 -9.28
C VAL A 143 0.60 5.00 -7.99
N LEU A 144 -0.02 5.23 -6.84
CA LEU A 144 0.50 4.88 -5.52
C LEU A 144 -0.61 4.25 -4.68
N VAL A 145 -0.21 3.50 -3.65
CA VAL A 145 -1.11 2.98 -2.60
C VAL A 145 -0.42 3.14 -1.25
N LEU A 146 -1.06 3.86 -0.33
CA LEU A 146 -0.72 3.79 1.09
C LEU A 146 -1.32 2.50 1.65
N TYR A 147 -0.52 1.73 2.36
CA TYR A 147 -0.97 0.55 3.07
C TYR A 147 -0.58 0.63 4.53
N VAL A 148 -1.57 0.39 5.38
CA VAL A 148 -1.40 0.38 6.83
C VAL A 148 -1.99 -0.90 7.38
N ASP A 149 -1.28 -1.54 8.28
CA ASP A 149 -1.82 -2.63 9.08
C ASP A 149 -1.53 -2.45 10.57
N SER A 150 -2.38 -3.04 11.41
CA SER A 150 -2.32 -2.93 12.86
C SER A 150 -2.71 -4.24 13.52
N TYR A 151 -2.11 -4.51 14.68
CA TYR A 151 -2.49 -5.63 15.57
C TYR A 151 -3.65 -5.27 16.50
N ARG A 152 -4.06 -3.99 16.52
CA ARG A 152 -5.22 -3.57 17.31
C ARG A 152 -6.52 -3.97 16.63
N PHE A 153 -7.40 -4.57 17.39
CA PHE A 153 -8.75 -4.92 16.96
C PHE A 153 -9.56 -3.66 16.63
N ASN A 154 -10.24 -3.67 15.47
CA ASN A 154 -11.08 -2.56 14.99
C ASN A 154 -10.36 -1.20 14.91
N HIS A 155 -9.04 -1.16 14.73
CA HIS A 155 -8.28 0.08 14.73
C HIS A 155 -8.80 1.09 13.69
N PHE A 156 -9.14 0.62 12.49
CA PHE A 156 -9.67 1.47 11.41
C PHE A 156 -11.21 1.48 11.36
N ALA A 157 -11.89 1.11 12.45
CA ALA A 157 -13.34 1.29 12.57
C ALA A 157 -13.71 2.75 12.89
N ASP A 158 -12.76 3.54 13.41
CA ASP A 158 -12.93 4.97 13.65
C ASP A 158 -12.91 5.75 12.33
N ASP A 159 -14.05 6.27 11.92
CA ASP A 159 -14.21 7.05 10.70
C ASP A 159 -13.38 8.34 10.70
N THR A 160 -13.22 8.97 11.87
CA THR A 160 -12.44 10.20 12.03
C THR A 160 -10.96 9.94 11.76
N LEU A 161 -10.40 8.86 12.30
CA LEU A 161 -9.04 8.45 12.05
C LEU A 161 -8.79 8.18 10.57
N VAL A 162 -9.70 7.44 9.93
CA VAL A 162 -9.59 7.12 8.50
C VAL A 162 -9.67 8.38 7.65
N GLU A 163 -10.62 9.28 7.91
CA GLU A 163 -10.75 10.54 7.15
C GLU A 163 -9.54 11.46 7.35
N ASN A 164 -8.99 11.57 8.57
CA ASN A 164 -7.78 12.32 8.83
C ASN A 164 -6.58 11.75 8.05
N THR A 165 -6.46 10.43 7.99
CA THR A 165 -5.42 9.76 7.19
C THR A 165 -5.58 10.08 5.70
N ILE A 166 -6.80 10.04 5.17
CA ILE A 166 -7.09 10.40 3.77
C ILE A 166 -6.77 11.88 3.51
N ASN A 167 -7.08 12.77 4.45
CA ASN A 167 -6.75 14.20 4.33
C ASN A 167 -5.24 14.45 4.28
N MET A 168 -4.44 13.69 5.04
CA MET A 168 -2.99 13.71 4.92
C MET A 168 -2.53 13.24 3.53
N CYS A 169 -3.15 12.18 2.99
CA CYS A 169 -2.88 11.71 1.63
C CYS A 169 -3.18 12.79 0.57
N ARG A 170 -4.30 13.51 0.71
CA ARG A 170 -4.63 14.67 -0.16
C ARG A 170 -3.59 15.78 -0.04
N GLY A 171 -3.07 16.02 1.16
CA GLY A 171 -1.97 16.97 1.39
C GLY A 171 -0.70 16.56 0.66
N PHE A 172 -0.35 15.28 0.72
CA PHE A 172 0.79 14.71 0.00
C PHE A 172 0.65 14.86 -1.52
N CYS A 173 -0.54 14.61 -2.08
CA CYS A 173 -0.80 14.86 -3.50
C CYS A 173 -0.52 16.31 -3.87
N ARG A 174 -1.08 17.27 -3.11
CA ARG A 174 -0.84 18.71 -3.37
C ARG A 174 0.62 19.11 -3.31
N MET A 175 1.37 18.54 -2.38
CA MET A 175 2.81 18.77 -2.25
C MET A 175 3.56 18.25 -3.50
N LEU A 176 3.27 17.03 -3.94
CA LEU A 176 3.92 16.45 -5.11
C LEU A 176 3.53 17.17 -6.40
N ASP A 177 2.26 17.57 -6.55
CA ASP A 177 1.82 18.39 -7.70
C ASP A 177 2.58 19.69 -7.77
N TRP A 178 2.70 20.41 -6.65
CA TRP A 178 3.49 21.66 -6.57
C TRP A 178 4.96 21.45 -6.94
N LEU A 179 5.59 20.40 -6.42
CA LEU A 179 6.97 20.05 -6.74
C LEU A 179 7.19 19.67 -8.21
N THR A 180 6.16 19.14 -8.88
CA THR A 180 6.26 18.73 -10.29
C THR A 180 5.90 19.85 -11.26
N GLU A 181 5.02 20.78 -10.91
CA GLU A 181 4.64 21.92 -11.73
C GLU A 181 5.83 22.89 -11.96
N ASP A 182 6.64 23.13 -10.94
CA ASP A 182 7.81 24.02 -11.01
C ASP A 182 9.08 23.33 -11.56
N LYS A 183 8.98 22.08 -12.04
CA LYS A 183 10.09 21.25 -12.58
C LYS A 183 11.29 20.97 -11.66
N PRO A 184 11.31 21.26 -10.34
CA PRO A 184 12.48 20.95 -9.51
C PRO A 184 12.76 19.44 -9.39
N LEU A 185 11.77 18.58 -9.74
CA LEU A 185 11.85 17.13 -9.56
C LEU A 185 11.49 16.36 -10.84
N GLU A 186 12.05 16.78 -11.97
CA GLU A 186 11.83 16.08 -13.24
C GLU A 186 12.17 14.57 -13.17
N ASN A 187 13.09 14.19 -12.27
CA ASN A 187 13.47 12.80 -11.99
C ASN A 187 12.45 12.02 -11.15
N LEU A 188 11.50 12.65 -10.48
CA LEU A 188 10.38 11.96 -9.82
C LEU A 188 9.36 11.38 -10.82
N ARG A 189 9.43 11.78 -12.08
CA ARG A 189 8.58 11.23 -13.13
C ARG A 189 8.79 9.74 -13.35
N ASN A 190 9.93 9.19 -12.97
CA ASN A 190 10.27 7.78 -13.15
C ASN A 190 9.86 6.92 -11.95
N PHE A 191 8.57 6.95 -11.58
CA PHE A 191 8.04 6.01 -10.58
C PHE A 191 7.94 4.57 -11.12
N LEU A 192 8.01 4.39 -12.43
CA LEU A 192 7.92 3.09 -13.08
C LEU A 192 9.29 2.66 -13.60
N THR A 193 9.85 1.60 -13.05
CA THR A 193 11.06 0.95 -13.54
C THR A 193 10.71 -0.44 -14.02
N PRO A 194 11.07 -0.83 -15.26
CA PRO A 194 10.83 -2.19 -15.73
C PRO A 194 11.73 -3.19 -15.01
N GLU A 195 11.19 -4.31 -14.61
CA GLU A 195 11.93 -5.43 -14.04
C GLU A 195 12.22 -6.49 -15.10
N LYS A 196 13.43 -7.08 -15.07
CA LYS A 196 13.83 -8.04 -16.10
C LYS A 196 13.34 -9.48 -15.88
N ASP A 197 13.19 -9.96 -14.64
CA ASP A 197 13.01 -11.40 -14.37
C ASP A 197 11.97 -11.76 -13.28
N PHE A 198 11.03 -10.87 -12.99
CA PHE A 198 10.02 -11.12 -11.94
C PHE A 198 8.92 -12.08 -12.41
N LYS A 199 8.66 -13.11 -11.61
CA LYS A 199 7.48 -13.96 -11.73
C LYS A 199 6.51 -13.64 -10.60
N PRO A 200 5.32 -13.10 -10.89
CA PRO A 200 4.36 -12.79 -9.85
C PRO A 200 3.90 -14.05 -9.13
N GLY A 201 3.78 -13.97 -7.81
CA GLY A 201 3.09 -14.99 -7.01
C GLY A 201 1.59 -15.03 -7.32
N LYS A 202 0.86 -15.95 -6.69
CA LYS A 202 -0.60 -15.96 -6.79
C LYS A 202 -1.18 -14.72 -6.07
N PRO A 203 -2.20 -14.06 -6.66
CA PRO A 203 -2.91 -12.98 -5.98
C PRO A 203 -3.53 -13.50 -4.68
N THR A 204 -3.54 -12.65 -3.65
CA THR A 204 -4.21 -12.92 -2.39
C THR A 204 -5.41 -12.00 -2.27
N ALA A 205 -6.56 -12.55 -1.90
CA ALA A 205 -7.78 -11.79 -1.65
C ALA A 205 -8.15 -11.86 -0.16
N PHE A 206 -8.66 -10.75 0.37
CA PHE A 206 -9.22 -10.68 1.72
C PHE A 206 -10.68 -10.21 1.64
N ASP A 207 -11.50 -10.96 0.88
CA ASP A 207 -12.86 -10.53 0.54
C ASP A 207 -13.77 -10.44 1.77
N ARG A 208 -13.55 -11.28 2.77
CA ARG A 208 -14.35 -11.28 4.00
C ARG A 208 -14.02 -10.15 4.96
N LEU A 209 -12.77 -9.66 4.93
CA LEU A 209 -12.27 -8.65 5.85
C LEU A 209 -12.50 -7.21 5.37
N GLN A 210 -12.60 -7.02 4.06
CA GLN A 210 -12.58 -5.68 3.46
C GLN A 210 -13.96 -5.02 3.44
N PHE A 211 -13.93 -3.72 3.58
CA PHE A 211 -15.10 -2.85 3.53
C PHE A 211 -14.70 -1.52 2.89
N SER A 212 -15.43 -1.07 1.88
CA SER A 212 -15.13 0.22 1.24
C SER A 212 -15.51 1.38 2.17
N PHE A 213 -14.60 2.34 2.30
CA PHE A 213 -14.86 3.56 3.03
C PHE A 213 -15.42 4.63 2.08
N PRO A 214 -16.55 5.29 2.40
CA PRO A 214 -17.22 6.24 1.52
C PRO A 214 -16.53 7.61 1.53
N SER A 215 -15.31 7.69 1.03
CA SER A 215 -14.57 8.94 0.90
C SER A 215 -13.92 9.03 -0.47
N GLU A 216 -13.72 10.27 -0.95
CA GLU A 216 -12.97 10.48 -2.18
C GLU A 216 -11.50 10.11 -1.99
N VAL A 217 -10.98 9.32 -2.92
CA VAL A 217 -9.55 8.98 -2.93
C VAL A 217 -8.69 10.22 -3.23
N PRO A 218 -7.45 10.27 -2.71
CA PRO A 218 -6.48 11.29 -3.09
C PRO A 218 -6.22 11.27 -4.59
N LYS A 219 -6.21 12.45 -5.21
CA LYS A 219 -5.99 12.62 -6.66
C LYS A 219 -4.87 13.62 -6.90
N PHE A 220 -4.00 13.29 -7.84
CA PHE A 220 -3.01 14.21 -8.38
C PHE A 220 -3.63 15.05 -9.50
N LYS A 221 -3.20 16.29 -9.59
CA LYS A 221 -3.55 17.18 -10.71
C LYS A 221 -2.57 17.05 -11.87
N SER A 222 -1.30 16.88 -11.59
CA SER A 222 -0.22 16.88 -12.59
C SER A 222 0.53 15.55 -12.69
N LEU A 223 0.69 14.79 -11.62
CA LEU A 223 1.36 13.50 -11.66
C LEU A 223 0.50 12.49 -12.43
N ARG A 224 1.13 11.84 -13.42
CA ARG A 224 0.49 10.82 -14.26
C ARG A 224 1.20 9.48 -14.10
N SER A 225 0.47 8.39 -14.35
CA SER A 225 1.09 7.10 -14.55
C SER A 225 1.90 7.12 -15.86
N PHE A 226 3.03 6.43 -15.85
CA PHE A 226 3.80 6.25 -17.09
C PHE A 226 3.51 4.86 -17.65
N ASN A 227 2.85 4.82 -18.79
CA ASN A 227 2.83 3.63 -19.62
C ASN A 227 4.11 3.68 -20.47
N PHE A 228 5.11 2.91 -20.08
CA PHE A 228 6.21 2.63 -20.99
C PHE A 228 5.73 1.60 -22.01
N GLU A 229 5.32 2.04 -23.19
CA GLU A 229 5.40 1.19 -24.37
C GLU A 229 6.90 1.06 -24.68
N MET A 230 7.48 -0.07 -24.35
CA MET A 230 8.79 -0.41 -24.88
C MET A 230 8.60 -0.63 -26.38
N THR A 231 8.93 0.37 -27.18
CA THR A 231 9.21 0.16 -28.59
C THR A 231 10.40 -0.82 -28.66
N SER A 232 10.11 -2.03 -29.14
CA SER A 232 11.13 -3.00 -29.50
C SER A 232 12.06 -2.35 -30.51
N VAL A 233 13.33 -2.17 -30.14
CA VAL A 233 14.43 -1.94 -31.08
C VAL A 233 14.96 -3.28 -31.50
#